data_78a89dbb1b49d4f71c29e1cd98b7193c
#
_entry.id   78a89dbb1b49d4f71c29e1cd98b7193c
#
_cell.length_a   1.000
_cell.length_b   1.000
_cell.length_c   1.000
_cell.angle_alpha   90.00
_cell.angle_beta   90.00
_cell.angle_gamma   90.00
#
_symmetry.space_group_name_H-M   'P 1'
#
loop_
_entity.id
_entity.type
_entity.pdbx_description
1 polymer ?
#
loop_
_entity_poly.entity_id
_entity_poly.type
_entity_poly.pdbx_seq_one_letter_code
_entity_poly.pdbx_strand_id
1 'polypeptide(L)'
;MPIITLPDGSQRAFDNPVSVLDVALDIGPGLAKATIAGRINGERVDACQLITEDSQLEIITAKDDEGLEILRHSCAHLIGHALKQLYPDAKMAIGPTIENGFYYDVDLEHRLTDADLETLQVRMLELAKTSYPVIKKTVSWQEARDASREAPGGGGAQGGLATAQGGSVAQPRTAARQG
;
A
#
# COMPACT_ATOMS: atom_id res chain seq x y z
N MET A 1 -15.97 -19.93 -11.42
CA MET A 1 -15.95 -19.05 -12.61
C MET A 1 -16.65 -17.76 -12.26
N PRO A 2 -15.95 -16.75 -11.77
CA PRO A 2 -16.57 -15.47 -11.44
C PRO A 2 -16.95 -14.69 -12.71
N ILE A 3 -18.12 -14.07 -12.69
CA ILE A 3 -18.56 -13.11 -13.69
C ILE A 3 -18.44 -11.71 -13.08
N ILE A 4 -17.59 -10.90 -13.68
CA ILE A 4 -17.31 -9.54 -13.22
C ILE A 4 -18.15 -8.56 -14.05
N THR A 5 -19.03 -7.82 -13.39
CA THR A 5 -19.83 -6.75 -14.00
C THR A 5 -19.16 -5.41 -13.77
N LEU A 6 -18.85 -4.71 -14.85
CA LEU A 6 -18.21 -3.38 -14.84
C LEU A 6 -19.25 -2.26 -14.75
N PRO A 7 -18.86 -1.00 -14.43
CA PRO A 7 -19.80 0.11 -14.29
C PRO A 7 -20.59 0.47 -15.56
N ASP A 8 -20.06 0.14 -16.75
CA ASP A 8 -20.74 0.31 -18.03
C ASP A 8 -21.76 -0.81 -18.33
N GLY A 9 -21.92 -1.77 -17.41
CA GLY A 9 -22.79 -2.92 -17.56
C GLY A 9 -22.20 -4.08 -18.36
N SER A 10 -20.98 -3.95 -18.88
CA SER A 10 -20.27 -5.05 -19.56
C SER A 10 -19.89 -6.13 -18.54
N GLN A 11 -19.88 -7.38 -19.02
CA GLN A 11 -19.55 -8.53 -18.19
C GLN A 11 -18.32 -9.26 -18.73
N ARG A 12 -17.50 -9.76 -17.83
CA ARG A 12 -16.32 -10.57 -18.13
C ARG A 12 -16.34 -11.83 -17.28
N ALA A 13 -16.25 -12.98 -17.92
CA ALA A 13 -16.21 -14.28 -17.26
C ALA A 13 -14.76 -14.78 -17.19
N PHE A 14 -14.37 -15.31 -16.05
CA PHE A 14 -13.03 -15.86 -15.83
C PHE A 14 -13.13 -17.29 -15.32
N ASP A 15 -12.27 -18.18 -15.81
CA ASP A 15 -12.29 -19.59 -15.42
C ASP A 15 -11.78 -19.82 -13.99
N ASN A 16 -10.94 -18.93 -13.49
CA ASN A 16 -10.32 -18.99 -12.18
C ASN A 16 -10.58 -17.69 -11.40
N PRO A 17 -10.41 -17.69 -10.06
CA PRO A 17 -10.35 -16.46 -9.29
C PRO A 17 -9.34 -15.46 -9.90
N VAL A 18 -9.73 -14.21 -10.01
CA VAL A 18 -8.92 -13.13 -10.60
C VAL A 18 -8.77 -11.98 -9.62
N SER A 19 -7.65 -11.27 -9.68
CA SER A 19 -7.49 -10.03 -8.93
C SER A 19 -8.12 -8.85 -9.66
N VAL A 20 -8.34 -7.75 -8.94
CA VAL A 20 -8.74 -6.47 -9.55
C VAL A 20 -7.76 -6.06 -10.65
N LEU A 21 -6.46 -6.29 -10.42
CA LEU A 21 -5.40 -5.97 -11.39
C LEU A 21 -5.48 -6.86 -12.64
N ASP A 22 -5.81 -8.16 -12.49
CA ASP A 22 -5.97 -9.07 -13.64
C ASP A 22 -7.16 -8.64 -14.50
N VAL A 23 -8.27 -8.22 -13.88
CA VAL A 23 -9.42 -7.67 -14.63
C VAL A 23 -9.04 -6.39 -15.34
N ALA A 24 -8.29 -5.50 -14.68
CA ALA A 24 -7.80 -4.27 -15.31
C ALA A 24 -6.88 -4.56 -16.51
N LEU A 25 -6.04 -5.60 -16.40
CA LEU A 25 -5.14 -6.02 -17.47
C LEU A 25 -5.90 -6.63 -18.67
N ASP A 26 -6.95 -7.41 -18.40
CA ASP A 26 -7.84 -7.97 -19.41
C ASP A 26 -8.59 -6.87 -20.19
N ILE A 27 -8.95 -5.77 -19.52
CA ILE A 27 -9.54 -4.60 -20.17
C ILE A 27 -8.48 -3.88 -21.03
N GLY A 28 -7.27 -3.70 -20.48
CA GLY A 28 -6.16 -3.12 -21.22
C GLY A 28 -4.96 -2.74 -20.36
N PRO A 29 -3.75 -2.83 -20.93
CA PRO A 29 -2.50 -2.60 -20.19
C PRO A 29 -2.36 -1.17 -19.63
N GLY A 30 -2.99 -0.20 -20.30
CA GLY A 30 -3.02 1.19 -19.81
C GLY A 30 -3.83 1.34 -18.53
N LEU A 31 -4.97 0.65 -18.45
CA LEU A 31 -5.79 0.64 -17.22
C LEU A 31 -5.08 -0.09 -16.10
N ALA A 32 -4.51 -1.27 -16.37
CA ALA A 32 -3.74 -2.01 -15.37
C ALA A 32 -2.61 -1.16 -14.75
N LYS A 33 -1.88 -0.42 -15.59
CA LYS A 33 -0.83 0.50 -15.12
C LYS A 33 -1.36 1.66 -14.26
N ALA A 34 -2.58 2.11 -14.53
CA ALA A 34 -3.23 3.21 -13.81
C ALA A 34 -3.96 2.75 -12.54
N THR A 35 -4.20 1.43 -12.38
CA THR A 35 -4.95 0.86 -11.28
C THR A 35 -4.23 1.06 -9.95
N ILE A 36 -4.92 1.66 -8.99
CA ILE A 36 -4.47 1.86 -7.61
C ILE A 36 -5.17 0.87 -6.67
N ALA A 37 -6.47 0.68 -6.87
CA ALA A 37 -7.32 -0.17 -6.04
C ALA A 37 -8.56 -0.59 -6.84
N GLY A 38 -9.48 -1.30 -6.19
CA GLY A 38 -10.81 -1.58 -6.73
C GLY A 38 -11.91 -1.39 -5.71
N ARG A 39 -13.14 -1.40 -6.19
CA ARG A 39 -14.33 -1.48 -5.34
C ARG A 39 -15.15 -2.69 -5.78
N ILE A 40 -15.25 -3.69 -4.90
CA ILE A 40 -16.03 -4.91 -5.13
C ILE A 40 -17.33 -4.79 -4.36
N ASN A 41 -18.46 -4.84 -5.06
CA ASN A 41 -19.81 -4.71 -4.46
C ASN A 41 -19.96 -3.49 -3.53
N GLY A 42 -19.28 -2.37 -3.87
CA GLY A 42 -19.30 -1.15 -3.07
C GLY A 42 -18.20 -1.03 -2.01
N GLU A 43 -17.46 -2.11 -1.72
CA GLU A 43 -16.36 -2.11 -0.75
C GLU A 43 -15.00 -1.86 -1.41
N ARG A 44 -14.23 -0.94 -0.87
CA ARG A 44 -12.86 -0.63 -1.35
C ARG A 44 -11.89 -1.76 -0.97
N VAL A 45 -11.15 -2.26 -1.96
CA VAL A 45 -10.21 -3.37 -1.81
C VAL A 45 -8.89 -3.09 -2.52
N ASP A 46 -7.83 -3.81 -2.13
CA ASP A 46 -6.54 -3.77 -2.80
C ASP A 46 -6.62 -4.25 -4.26
N ALA A 47 -5.74 -3.74 -5.12
CA ALA A 47 -5.62 -4.19 -6.50
C ALA A 47 -5.28 -5.69 -6.62
N CYS A 48 -4.64 -6.28 -5.61
CA CYS A 48 -4.33 -7.71 -5.54
C CYS A 48 -5.44 -8.57 -4.89
N GLN A 49 -6.57 -7.97 -4.49
CA GLN A 49 -7.69 -8.72 -3.90
C GLN A 49 -8.28 -9.68 -4.92
N LEU A 50 -8.35 -10.98 -4.54
CA LEU A 50 -8.95 -12.01 -5.38
C LEU A 50 -10.48 -11.95 -5.30
N ILE A 51 -11.10 -12.07 -6.47
CA ILE A 51 -12.54 -12.16 -6.68
C ILE A 51 -12.84 -13.61 -7.03
N THR A 52 -13.61 -14.28 -6.18
CA THR A 52 -13.90 -15.72 -6.28
C THR A 52 -15.32 -16.01 -6.74
N GLU A 53 -16.20 -15.01 -6.72
CA GLU A 53 -17.62 -15.11 -7.02
C GLU A 53 -18.09 -13.95 -7.90
N ASP A 54 -19.30 -14.07 -8.44
CA ASP A 54 -19.90 -13.04 -9.27
C ASP A 54 -20.00 -11.71 -8.49
N SER A 55 -19.47 -10.65 -9.09
CA SER A 55 -19.29 -9.37 -8.39
C SER A 55 -19.38 -8.18 -9.32
N GLN A 56 -19.80 -7.05 -8.77
CA GLN A 56 -19.63 -5.76 -9.41
C GLN A 56 -18.23 -5.23 -9.08
N LEU A 57 -17.51 -4.78 -10.09
CA LEU A 57 -16.16 -4.22 -9.91
C LEU A 57 -16.05 -2.84 -10.56
N GLU A 58 -15.61 -1.88 -9.76
CA GLU A 58 -15.15 -0.58 -10.20
C GLU A 58 -13.63 -0.49 -9.99
N ILE A 59 -12.88 -0.06 -11.00
CA ILE A 59 -11.42 0.09 -10.90
C ILE A 59 -11.11 1.53 -10.52
N ILE A 60 -10.37 1.69 -9.42
CA ILE A 60 -9.96 2.98 -8.89
C ILE A 60 -8.56 3.31 -9.42
N THR A 61 -8.43 4.48 -10.03
CA THR A 61 -7.18 4.99 -10.61
C THR A 61 -6.69 6.25 -9.90
N ALA A 62 -5.47 6.69 -10.21
CA ALA A 62 -4.92 7.94 -9.69
C ALA A 62 -5.70 9.22 -10.08
N LYS A 63 -6.65 9.11 -11.01
CA LYS A 63 -7.51 10.23 -11.43
C LYS A 63 -8.73 10.40 -10.55
N ASP A 64 -9.06 9.37 -9.78
CA ASP A 64 -10.20 9.36 -8.87
C ASP A 64 -9.78 9.94 -7.51
N ASP A 65 -10.67 10.65 -6.84
CA ASP A 65 -10.39 11.27 -5.53
C ASP A 65 -9.93 10.23 -4.51
N GLU A 66 -10.55 9.07 -4.49
CA GLU A 66 -10.15 7.95 -3.63
C GLU A 66 -8.76 7.40 -4.00
N GLY A 67 -8.43 7.32 -5.28
CA GLY A 67 -7.09 6.90 -5.73
C GLY A 67 -6.03 7.88 -5.27
N LEU A 68 -6.32 9.17 -5.32
CA LEU A 68 -5.43 10.21 -4.80
C LEU A 68 -5.25 10.12 -3.27
N GLU A 69 -6.32 9.83 -2.53
CA GLU A 69 -6.26 9.58 -1.08
C GLU A 69 -5.35 8.40 -0.75
N ILE A 70 -5.50 7.27 -1.47
CA ILE A 70 -4.68 6.06 -1.32
C ILE A 70 -3.21 6.37 -1.62
N LEU A 71 -2.92 7.14 -2.67
CA LEU A 71 -1.55 7.55 -3.00
C LEU A 71 -0.93 8.42 -1.91
N ARG A 72 -1.66 9.39 -1.38
CA ARG A 72 -1.20 10.23 -0.25
C ARG A 72 -0.86 9.39 0.97
N HIS A 73 -1.75 8.46 1.31
CA HIS A 73 -1.53 7.53 2.42
C HIS A 73 -0.30 6.65 2.19
N SER A 74 -0.13 6.12 0.98
CA SER A 74 1.05 5.32 0.60
C SER A 74 2.35 6.14 0.66
N CYS A 75 2.31 7.41 0.27
CA CYS A 75 3.44 8.33 0.43
C CYS A 75 3.80 8.56 1.90
N ALA A 76 2.80 8.68 2.78
CA ALA A 76 3.05 8.80 4.22
C ALA A 76 3.78 7.56 4.77
N HIS A 77 3.46 6.36 4.30
CA HIS A 77 4.20 5.16 4.67
C HIS A 77 5.60 5.11 4.10
N LEU A 78 5.78 5.54 2.86
CA LEU A 78 7.08 5.60 2.20
C LEU A 78 8.04 6.55 2.94
N ILE A 79 7.55 7.71 3.40
CA ILE A 79 8.35 8.63 4.22
C ILE A 79 8.74 7.98 5.57
N GLY A 80 7.82 7.23 6.19
CA GLY A 80 8.12 6.48 7.41
C GLY A 80 9.25 5.47 7.22
N HIS A 81 9.23 4.72 6.11
CA HIS A 81 10.31 3.79 5.76
C HIS A 81 11.65 4.50 5.55
N ALA A 82 11.66 5.61 4.81
CA ALA A 82 12.87 6.39 4.56
C ALA A 82 13.43 6.99 5.86
N LEU A 83 12.57 7.56 6.70
CA LEU A 83 12.95 8.11 8.02
C LEU A 83 13.60 7.04 8.90
N LYS A 84 13.00 5.85 9.01
CA LYS A 84 13.56 4.76 9.82
C LYS A 84 14.92 4.28 9.33
N GLN A 85 15.20 4.38 8.03
CA GLN A 85 16.50 3.99 7.48
C GLN A 85 17.57 5.08 7.70
N LEU A 86 17.19 6.35 7.66
CA LEU A 86 18.08 7.47 7.88
C LEU A 86 18.27 7.74 9.38
N TYR A 87 17.22 7.56 10.15
CA TYR A 87 17.15 7.83 11.60
C TYR A 87 16.53 6.63 12.32
N PRO A 88 17.31 5.58 12.62
CA PRO A 88 16.79 4.34 13.23
C PRO A 88 16.05 4.56 14.56
N ASP A 89 16.47 5.56 15.33
CA ASP A 89 15.90 5.88 16.64
C ASP A 89 14.61 6.73 16.54
N ALA A 90 14.23 7.19 15.32
CA ALA A 90 13.02 7.95 15.11
C ALA A 90 11.78 7.19 15.60
N LYS A 91 10.98 7.82 16.46
CA LYS A 91 9.69 7.29 16.87
C LYS A 91 8.61 7.90 16.01
N MET A 92 7.89 7.04 15.34
CA MET A 92 6.83 7.44 14.41
C MET A 92 5.51 7.48 15.17
N ALA A 93 4.78 8.59 15.08
CA ALA A 93 3.46 8.72 15.65
C ALA A 93 2.38 8.53 14.56
N ILE A 94 1.58 9.53 14.28
CA ILE A 94 0.46 9.44 13.33
C ILE A 94 0.80 10.27 12.09
N GLY A 95 0.45 9.72 10.90
CA GLY A 95 0.61 10.38 9.61
C GLY A 95 -0.71 10.38 8.84
N PRO A 96 -1.74 11.15 9.28
CA PRO A 96 -3.02 11.18 8.58
C PRO A 96 -2.93 11.92 7.24
N THR A 97 -3.76 11.49 6.30
CA THR A 97 -4.02 12.26 5.07
C THR A 97 -4.91 13.44 5.38
N ILE A 98 -4.69 14.54 4.66
CA ILE A 98 -5.48 15.76 4.69
C ILE A 98 -5.91 16.13 3.27
N GLU A 99 -6.80 17.10 3.11
CA GLU A 99 -7.37 17.49 1.82
C GLU A 99 -6.31 17.70 0.71
N ASN A 100 -5.19 18.34 1.04
CA ASN A 100 -4.14 18.68 0.08
C ASN A 100 -2.77 18.04 0.40
N GLY A 101 -2.74 16.87 1.03
CA GLY A 101 -1.50 16.18 1.36
C GLY A 101 -1.62 15.22 2.52
N PHE A 102 -0.58 15.17 3.30
CA PHE A 102 -0.50 14.47 4.58
C PHE A 102 0.53 15.16 5.47
N TYR A 103 0.50 14.90 6.76
CA TYR A 103 1.58 15.26 7.66
C TYR A 103 2.01 14.02 8.45
N TYR A 104 3.18 14.10 9.06
CA TYR A 104 3.72 13.01 9.83
C TYR A 104 4.38 13.54 11.10
N ASP A 105 3.89 13.10 12.25
CA ASP A 105 4.49 13.43 13.53
C ASP A 105 5.61 12.44 13.85
N VAL A 106 6.80 12.98 14.05
CA VAL A 106 8.01 12.20 14.31
C VAL A 106 8.70 12.75 15.56
N ASP A 107 8.97 11.89 16.54
CA ASP A 107 9.81 12.20 17.68
C ASP A 107 11.26 11.83 17.33
N LEU A 108 12.10 12.86 17.22
CA LEU A 108 13.52 12.79 16.89
C LEU A 108 14.30 13.70 17.85
N GLU A 109 15.45 13.22 18.33
CA GLU A 109 16.39 14.09 19.07
C GLU A 109 16.98 15.17 18.16
N HIS A 110 17.21 14.83 16.89
CA HIS A 110 17.66 15.73 15.84
C HIS A 110 16.49 16.52 15.23
N ARG A 111 16.59 17.86 15.23
CA ARG A 111 15.62 18.70 14.51
C ARG A 111 15.91 18.65 13.01
N LEU A 112 14.94 18.19 12.23
CA LEU A 112 15.04 18.14 10.77
C LEU A 112 15.25 19.53 10.18
N THR A 113 16.21 19.63 9.27
CA THR A 113 16.53 20.82 8.48
C THR A 113 16.08 20.63 7.03
N ASP A 114 16.13 21.69 6.21
CA ASP A 114 15.79 21.58 4.78
C ASP A 114 16.70 20.60 4.05
N ALA A 115 17.99 20.51 4.43
CA ALA A 115 18.94 19.53 3.86
C ALA A 115 18.57 18.08 4.22
N ASP A 116 18.02 17.87 5.41
CA ASP A 116 17.50 16.53 5.81
C ASP A 116 16.26 16.17 5.00
N LEU A 117 15.40 17.13 4.69
CA LEU A 117 14.22 16.91 3.84
C LEU A 117 14.62 16.54 2.41
N GLU A 118 15.66 17.17 1.84
CA GLU A 118 16.22 16.81 0.54
C GLU A 118 16.77 15.38 0.56
N THR A 119 17.51 15.02 1.59
CA THR A 119 18.08 13.67 1.77
C THR A 119 16.94 12.63 1.90
N LEU A 120 15.91 12.96 2.66
CA LEU A 120 14.73 12.11 2.82
C LEU A 120 14.00 11.90 1.50
N GLN A 121 13.83 12.96 0.71
CA GLN A 121 13.20 12.88 -0.62
C GLN A 121 14.01 11.97 -1.56
N VAL A 122 15.32 12.10 -1.60
CA VAL A 122 16.18 11.22 -2.40
C VAL A 122 16.00 9.77 -1.97
N ARG A 123 16.00 9.50 -0.66
CA ARG A 123 15.81 8.15 -0.14
C ARG A 123 14.44 7.56 -0.47
N MET A 124 13.38 8.35 -0.38
CA MET A 124 12.03 7.94 -0.80
C MET A 124 12.00 7.55 -2.29
N LEU A 125 12.63 8.33 -3.17
CA LEU A 125 12.70 8.04 -4.60
C LEU A 125 13.50 6.75 -4.88
N GLU A 126 14.57 6.50 -4.15
CA GLU A 126 15.34 5.25 -4.24
C GLU A 126 14.48 4.06 -3.83
N LEU A 127 13.78 4.15 -2.70
CA LEU A 127 12.87 3.10 -2.24
C LEU A 127 11.74 2.82 -3.25
N ALA A 128 11.13 3.87 -3.81
CA ALA A 128 10.10 3.71 -4.84
C ALA A 128 10.62 3.00 -6.09
N LYS A 129 11.87 3.25 -6.50
CA LYS A 129 12.50 2.60 -7.66
C LYS A 129 12.79 1.11 -7.44
N THR A 130 12.87 0.62 -6.20
CA THR A 130 13.12 -0.81 -5.95
C THR A 130 11.98 -1.69 -6.43
N SER A 131 10.77 -1.13 -6.58
CA SER A 131 9.56 -1.82 -7.07
C SER A 131 9.32 -3.17 -6.38
N TYR A 132 9.66 -3.30 -5.09
CA TYR A 132 9.44 -4.54 -4.35
C TYR A 132 7.94 -4.82 -4.22
N PRO A 133 7.53 -6.09 -4.36
CA PRO A 133 6.13 -6.46 -4.24
C PRO A 133 5.64 -6.25 -2.80
N VAL A 134 4.49 -5.61 -2.67
CA VAL A 134 3.77 -5.51 -1.40
C VAL A 134 2.85 -6.73 -1.28
N ILE A 135 3.02 -7.48 -0.18
CA ILE A 135 2.23 -8.69 0.06
C ILE A 135 1.30 -8.45 1.23
N LYS A 136 0.00 -8.59 0.98
CA LYS A 136 -1.02 -8.60 2.03
C LYS A 136 -0.97 -9.93 2.77
N LYS A 137 -0.79 -9.88 4.11
CA LYS A 137 -0.87 -11.03 4.98
C LYS A 137 -1.80 -10.72 6.14
N THR A 138 -2.83 -11.55 6.31
CA THR A 138 -3.70 -11.48 7.48
C THR A 138 -3.09 -12.34 8.57
N VAL A 139 -2.87 -11.75 9.75
CA VAL A 139 -2.26 -12.43 10.89
C VAL A 139 -3.06 -12.14 12.17
N SER A 140 -2.88 -12.96 13.19
CA SER A 140 -3.42 -12.69 14.52
C SER A 140 -2.80 -11.41 15.12
N TRP A 141 -3.49 -10.80 16.07
CA TRP A 141 -2.99 -9.61 16.76
C TRP A 141 -1.64 -9.88 17.45
N GLN A 142 -1.44 -11.08 17.99
CA GLN A 142 -0.19 -11.47 18.64
C GLN A 142 0.97 -11.55 17.64
N GLU A 143 0.77 -12.19 16.49
CA GLU A 143 1.76 -12.26 15.40
C GLU A 143 2.11 -10.88 14.86
N ALA A 144 1.12 -9.99 14.68
CA ALA A 144 1.36 -8.62 14.25
C ALA A 144 2.24 -7.86 15.24
N ARG A 145 1.99 -8.04 16.52
CA ARG A 145 2.76 -7.41 17.60
C ARG A 145 4.19 -7.92 17.67
N ASP A 146 4.39 -9.22 17.52
CA ASP A 146 5.72 -9.84 17.55
C ASP A 146 6.54 -9.44 16.32
N ALA A 147 5.93 -9.46 15.13
CA ALA A 147 6.56 -8.98 13.90
C ALA A 147 6.96 -7.48 13.97
N SER A 148 6.17 -6.66 14.68
CA SER A 148 6.50 -5.24 14.88
C SER A 148 7.68 -5.02 15.83
N ARG A 149 7.97 -5.98 16.71
CA ARG A 149 9.13 -5.95 17.64
C ARG A 149 10.40 -6.43 16.96
N GLU A 150 10.29 -7.39 16.04
CA GLU A 150 11.42 -7.98 15.33
C GLU A 150 11.87 -7.15 14.10
N ALA A 151 11.04 -6.20 13.66
CA ALA A 151 11.41 -5.32 12.55
C ALA A 151 12.66 -4.50 12.91
N PRO A 152 13.66 -4.40 12.01
CA PRO A 152 14.86 -3.58 12.22
C PRO A 152 14.46 -2.13 12.53
N GLY A 153 14.72 -1.69 13.76
CA GLY A 153 14.27 -0.39 14.28
C GLY A 153 13.10 -0.52 15.27
N GLY A 154 12.87 -1.71 15.84
CA GLY A 154 11.82 -2.03 16.78
C GLY A 154 11.82 -1.19 18.05
N GLY A 155 11.04 -0.14 18.02
CA GLY A 155 10.64 0.72 19.12
C GLY A 155 9.32 1.40 18.72
N GLY A 156 8.20 0.69 18.92
CA GLY A 156 6.87 1.21 18.62
C GLY A 156 6.36 0.86 17.21
N ALA A 157 5.31 0.11 17.24
CA ALA A 157 4.46 -0.40 16.16
C ALA A 157 4.36 0.46 14.88
N GLN A 158 5.30 0.40 13.97
CA GLN A 158 5.09 0.93 12.60
C GLN A 158 6.21 0.61 11.60
N GLY A 159 6.79 -0.59 11.69
CA GLY A 159 7.58 -1.12 10.58
C GLY A 159 6.74 -1.90 9.56
N GLY A 160 5.49 -2.09 9.82
CA GLY A 160 4.50 -2.73 8.94
C GLY A 160 3.15 -2.15 9.26
N LEU A 161 2.37 -1.79 8.27
CA LEU A 161 1.04 -1.29 8.45
C LEU A 161 0.13 -2.31 9.12
N ALA A 162 -0.11 -2.13 10.39
CA ALA A 162 -1.30 -2.68 11.01
C ALA A 162 -2.36 -1.57 11.03
N THR A 163 -3.26 -1.55 10.07
CA THR A 163 -4.51 -0.80 10.24
C THR A 163 -5.38 -1.56 11.22
N ALA A 164 -5.75 -0.91 12.31
CA ALA A 164 -6.53 -1.50 13.42
C ALA A 164 -8.01 -1.73 13.10
N GLN A 165 -8.33 -2.19 11.89
CA GLN A 165 -9.61 -2.78 11.54
C GLN A 165 -9.34 -3.94 10.58
N GLY A 166 -9.08 -5.13 11.16
CA GLY A 166 -8.87 -6.37 10.42
C GLY A 166 -7.43 -6.60 9.94
N GLY A 167 -6.49 -6.68 10.88
CA GLY A 167 -5.14 -7.22 10.86
C GLY A 167 -4.45 -7.56 9.53
N SER A 168 -4.09 -6.58 8.71
CA SER A 168 -3.30 -6.81 7.50
C SER A 168 -1.92 -6.18 7.65
N VAL A 169 -0.86 -6.97 7.50
CA VAL A 169 0.54 -6.52 7.54
C VAL A 169 1.15 -6.69 6.15
N ALA A 170 1.67 -5.62 5.58
CA ALA A 170 2.43 -5.69 4.32
C ALA A 170 3.92 -5.91 4.61
N GLN A 171 4.49 -6.98 4.05
CA GLN A 171 5.93 -7.25 4.11
C GLN A 171 6.56 -7.14 2.71
N PRO A 172 7.72 -6.48 2.57
CA PRO A 172 8.47 -6.48 1.31
C PRO A 172 9.07 -7.88 1.07
N ARG A 173 8.92 -8.40 -0.13
CA ARG A 173 9.63 -9.60 -0.59
C ARG A 173 11.02 -9.18 -1.06
N THR A 174 12.06 -9.70 -0.44
CA THR A 174 13.39 -9.71 -1.05
C THR A 174 13.37 -10.64 -2.27
N ALA A 175 13.56 -10.09 -3.46
CA ALA A 175 13.73 -10.87 -4.65
C ALA A 175 15.02 -11.71 -4.50
N ALA A 176 14.88 -13.01 -4.32
CA ALA A 176 16.01 -13.94 -4.49
C ALA A 176 16.44 -13.86 -5.97
N ARG A 177 17.62 -13.32 -6.23
CA ARG A 177 18.31 -13.50 -7.51
C ARG A 177 18.61 -15.00 -7.63
N GLN A 178 17.90 -15.65 -8.53
CA GLN A 178 18.41 -16.92 -9.06
C GLN A 178 19.41 -16.57 -10.16
N GLY A 179 20.66 -17.06 -9.98
CA GLY A 179 21.74 -17.00 -10.95
C GLY A 179 21.49 -17.90 -12.16
#